data_90019c2607f3e16fd5cd5868e03f8122
#
_entry.id   90019c2607f3e16fd5cd5868e03f8122
#
_cell.length_a   1.000
_cell.length_b   1.000
_cell.length_c   1.000
_cell.angle_alpha   90.00
_cell.angle_beta   90.00
_cell.angle_gamma   90.00
#
_symmetry.space_group_name_H-M   'P 1'
#
loop_
_entity.id
_entity.type
_entity.pdbx_description
1 polymer ?
#
loop_
_entity_poly.entity_id
_entity_poly.type
_entity_poly.pdbx_seq_one_letter_code
_entity_poly.pdbx_strand_id
1 'polypeptide(L)'
;MKLLRRSPVPKETERHGRKKHGCPFLPGAEKKSFPLRRRVLGWEAMNHADLDQLLILQEKDVRISKLRKELASLPEQRARLLRQMEAIKQKAVAAKQEVAGIEKNIRDVEAAVETKRAYIGKMKTLQSNTRKNDEYQMCIQEVEKTEAAIDALETSELELMERLETARADMAQKIQRARDAQREMEETLARFDRTAETDKELLDHLNAERADLAAAVPETSLGEYERMTKSKGVPVIVPMDDKGHCGGCHMVITDNARMKVLGGHETVYCDNCHRVLH
;
A
#
# COMPACT_ATOMS: atom_id res chain seq x y z
N MET A 1 -27.51 -10.64 25.70
CA MET A 1 -28.49 -11.51 25.01
C MET A 1 -29.26 -10.64 24.03
N LYS A 2 -28.92 -10.64 22.75
CA LYS A 2 -29.80 -10.21 21.64
C LYS A 2 -29.40 -11.00 20.41
N LEU A 3 -30.39 -11.68 19.88
CA LEU A 3 -30.37 -12.75 18.91
C LEU A 3 -29.94 -12.27 17.49
N LEU A 4 -29.07 -13.05 16.87
CA LEU A 4 -28.71 -13.03 15.45
C LEU A 4 -29.94 -13.48 14.62
N ARG A 5 -30.40 -12.62 13.72
CA ARG A 5 -31.35 -13.00 12.66
C ARG A 5 -30.57 -13.47 11.43
N ARG A 6 -30.73 -14.73 11.09
CA ARG A 6 -30.34 -15.34 9.82
C ARG A 6 -31.35 -14.96 8.74
N SER A 7 -30.89 -14.49 7.59
CA SER A 7 -31.70 -14.34 6.37
C SER A 7 -31.71 -15.64 5.58
N PRO A 8 -32.83 -15.97 4.89
CA PRO A 8 -33.05 -17.28 4.25
C PRO A 8 -32.50 -17.34 2.81
N VAL A 9 -32.04 -18.54 2.46
CA VAL A 9 -31.63 -19.01 1.13
C VAL A 9 -32.87 -19.21 0.25
N PRO A 10 -32.90 -18.80 -1.02
CA PRO A 10 -33.96 -19.18 -1.95
C PRO A 10 -33.75 -20.59 -2.52
N LYS A 11 -34.81 -21.34 -2.53
CA LYS A 11 -34.96 -22.70 -3.06
C LYS A 11 -35.02 -22.73 -4.58
N GLU A 12 -34.43 -23.79 -5.14
CA GLU A 12 -34.61 -24.26 -6.51
C GLU A 12 -36.10 -24.52 -6.84
N THR A 13 -36.49 -24.14 -8.07
CA THR A 13 -37.67 -24.67 -8.72
C THR A 13 -37.33 -25.05 -10.16
N GLU A 14 -37.29 -26.35 -10.39
CA GLU A 14 -38.08 -27.16 -11.33
C GLU A 14 -37.97 -26.93 -12.86
N ARG A 15 -37.61 -28.04 -13.45
CA ARG A 15 -37.56 -28.42 -14.86
C ARG A 15 -38.88 -28.15 -15.59
N HIS A 16 -38.81 -27.68 -16.81
CA HIS A 16 -39.81 -28.03 -17.84
C HIS A 16 -39.23 -28.04 -19.25
N GLY A 17 -39.38 -29.16 -19.96
CA GLY A 17 -39.92 -29.21 -21.31
C GLY A 17 -38.95 -29.11 -22.50
N ARG A 18 -38.40 -30.26 -22.87
CA ARG A 18 -37.88 -30.45 -24.27
C ARG A 18 -39.00 -30.26 -25.27
N LYS A 19 -38.89 -29.29 -26.16
CA LYS A 19 -39.60 -29.30 -27.46
C LYS A 19 -38.56 -29.42 -28.56
N LYS A 20 -38.62 -30.57 -29.25
CA LYS A 20 -37.94 -30.84 -30.53
C LYS A 20 -38.63 -30.02 -31.62
N HIS A 21 -37.92 -29.04 -32.21
CA HIS A 21 -38.34 -28.46 -33.48
C HIS A 21 -37.26 -28.80 -34.52
N GLY A 22 -37.70 -29.56 -35.54
CA GLY A 22 -36.89 -29.97 -36.63
C GLY A 22 -36.44 -28.78 -37.49
N CYS A 23 -35.19 -28.82 -37.92
CA CYS A 23 -34.65 -27.93 -38.93
C CYS A 23 -35.22 -28.29 -40.31
N PRO A 24 -35.72 -27.35 -41.08
CA PRO A 24 -36.00 -27.60 -42.48
C PRO A 24 -34.67 -27.62 -43.28
N PHE A 25 -34.51 -28.70 -44.04
CA PHE A 25 -33.45 -28.94 -44.97
C PHE A 25 -33.60 -27.98 -46.17
N LEU A 26 -32.66 -27.05 -46.38
CA LEU A 26 -32.53 -26.25 -47.59
C LEU A 26 -31.41 -26.82 -48.44
N PRO A 27 -31.68 -27.22 -49.71
CA PRO A 27 -30.66 -27.67 -50.62
C PRO A 27 -30.04 -26.47 -51.36
N GLY A 28 -28.71 -26.49 -51.53
CA GLY A 28 -28.00 -25.67 -52.48
C GLY A 28 -27.31 -24.43 -51.91
N ALA A 29 -26.20 -24.61 -51.24
CA ALA A 29 -25.17 -23.59 -51.12
C ALA A 29 -23.86 -24.16 -51.63
N GLU A 30 -23.47 -23.69 -52.80
CA GLU A 30 -22.18 -23.96 -53.39
C GLU A 30 -21.06 -23.72 -52.39
N LYS A 31 -20.23 -24.73 -52.18
CA LYS A 31 -19.00 -24.63 -51.40
C LYS A 31 -18.06 -23.69 -52.14
N LYS A 32 -18.20 -22.39 -51.93
CA LYS A 32 -17.10 -21.45 -52.16
C LYS A 32 -16.00 -21.80 -51.18
N SER A 33 -15.03 -22.54 -51.68
CA SER A 33 -13.74 -22.73 -51.02
C SER A 33 -13.11 -21.35 -50.81
N PHE A 34 -13.32 -20.79 -49.65
CA PHE A 34 -12.48 -19.69 -49.14
C PHE A 34 -11.07 -20.29 -49.07
N PRO A 35 -10.10 -19.77 -49.82
CA PRO A 35 -8.73 -20.10 -49.55
C PRO A 35 -8.45 -19.51 -48.15
N LEU A 36 -8.38 -20.38 -47.16
CA LEU A 36 -7.64 -20.10 -45.94
C LEU A 36 -6.21 -19.79 -46.38
N ARG A 37 -5.97 -18.55 -46.87
CA ARG A 37 -4.66 -17.95 -46.73
C ARG A 37 -4.37 -17.95 -45.26
N ARG A 38 -3.89 -19.09 -44.75
CA ARG A 38 -2.92 -19.08 -43.66
C ARG A 38 -1.88 -18.05 -44.14
N ARG A 39 -2.06 -16.79 -43.73
CA ARG A 39 -0.94 -15.93 -43.52
C ARG A 39 -0.16 -16.66 -42.40
N VAL A 40 0.66 -17.59 -42.83
CA VAL A 40 1.86 -17.93 -42.13
C VAL A 40 2.58 -16.58 -42.11
N LEU A 41 2.30 -15.78 -41.10
CA LEU A 41 3.19 -14.71 -40.66
C LEU A 41 4.50 -15.44 -40.57
N GLY A 42 5.38 -15.22 -41.55
CA GLY A 42 6.69 -15.81 -41.60
C GLY A 42 7.35 -15.52 -40.28
N TRP A 43 7.37 -16.48 -39.42
CA TRP A 43 8.33 -16.58 -38.34
C TRP A 43 9.62 -16.91 -39.07
N GLU A 44 10.21 -15.86 -39.71
CA GLU A 44 11.60 -15.93 -40.10
C GLU A 44 12.33 -16.17 -38.81
N ALA A 45 12.80 -17.39 -38.66
CA ALA A 45 13.43 -17.87 -37.45
C ALA A 45 14.55 -16.90 -37.10
N MET A 46 14.52 -16.37 -35.87
CA MET A 46 15.65 -15.65 -35.29
C MET A 46 16.88 -16.50 -35.58
N ASN A 47 17.87 -15.94 -36.29
CA ASN A 47 19.02 -16.70 -36.69
C ASN A 47 19.82 -17.10 -35.41
N HIS A 48 20.20 -18.36 -35.29
CA HIS A 48 20.96 -18.85 -34.14
C HIS A 48 22.30 -18.09 -34.01
N ALA A 49 22.87 -17.67 -35.13
CA ALA A 49 24.10 -16.88 -35.12
C ALA A 49 23.96 -15.50 -34.45
N ASP A 50 22.74 -14.95 -34.41
CA ASP A 50 22.48 -13.64 -33.77
C ASP A 50 22.16 -13.77 -32.28
N LEU A 51 22.01 -15.02 -31.78
CA LEU A 51 21.54 -15.29 -30.43
C LEU A 51 22.48 -14.73 -29.37
N ASP A 52 23.78 -14.85 -29.56
CA ASP A 52 24.78 -14.33 -28.60
C ASP A 52 24.70 -12.80 -28.49
N GLN A 53 24.52 -12.09 -29.63
CA GLN A 53 24.36 -10.65 -29.63
C GLN A 53 23.05 -10.22 -28.94
N LEU A 54 21.98 -10.98 -29.17
CA LEU A 54 20.70 -10.73 -28.50
C LEU A 54 20.72 -11.04 -27.02
N LEU A 55 21.52 -12.00 -26.56
CA LEU A 55 21.74 -12.26 -25.14
C LEU A 55 22.42 -11.08 -24.44
N ILE A 56 23.44 -10.50 -25.09
CA ILE A 56 24.12 -9.31 -24.56
C ILE A 56 23.15 -8.11 -24.52
N LEU A 57 22.35 -7.93 -25.58
CA LEU A 57 21.31 -6.90 -25.61
C LEU A 57 20.27 -7.11 -24.52
N GLN A 58 19.82 -8.34 -24.34
CA GLN A 58 18.86 -8.72 -23.29
C GLN A 58 19.36 -8.43 -21.88
N GLU A 59 20.65 -8.66 -21.61
CA GLU A 59 21.22 -8.33 -20.30
C GLU A 59 21.05 -6.83 -20.01
N LYS A 60 21.29 -5.95 -21.01
CA LYS A 60 21.04 -4.51 -20.86
C LYS A 60 19.55 -4.22 -20.66
N ASP A 61 18.67 -4.85 -21.45
CA ASP A 61 17.22 -4.66 -21.33
C ASP A 61 16.66 -5.12 -19.97
N VAL A 62 17.19 -6.19 -19.39
CA VAL A 62 16.83 -6.63 -18.04
C VAL A 62 17.24 -5.57 -17.00
N ARG A 63 18.46 -5.02 -17.10
CA ARG A 63 18.93 -3.95 -16.20
C ARG A 63 18.08 -2.69 -16.35
N ILE A 64 17.82 -2.25 -17.58
CA ILE A 64 16.95 -1.11 -17.89
C ILE A 64 15.54 -1.32 -17.31
N SER A 65 14.96 -2.51 -17.50
CA SER A 65 13.65 -2.84 -16.95
C SER A 65 13.61 -2.80 -15.43
N LYS A 66 14.66 -3.27 -14.77
CA LYS A 66 14.79 -3.22 -13.31
C LYS A 66 14.87 -1.79 -12.81
N LEU A 67 15.77 -0.97 -13.36
CA LEU A 67 15.91 0.44 -12.98
C LEU A 67 14.62 1.24 -13.22
N ARG A 68 13.93 1.01 -14.35
CA ARG A 68 12.63 1.66 -14.60
C ARG A 68 11.59 1.31 -13.55
N LYS A 69 11.54 0.05 -13.09
CA LYS A 69 10.62 -0.38 -12.03
C LYS A 69 10.99 0.25 -10.68
N GLU A 70 12.28 0.31 -10.36
CA GLU A 70 12.77 0.94 -9.14
C GLU A 70 12.40 2.42 -9.12
N LEU A 71 12.72 3.17 -10.19
CA LEU A 71 12.34 4.58 -10.33
C LEU A 71 10.82 4.79 -10.28
N ALA A 72 10.04 3.93 -10.92
CA ALA A 72 8.57 4.01 -10.90
C ALA A 72 7.98 3.74 -9.51
N SER A 73 8.66 3.00 -8.65
CA SER A 73 8.22 2.70 -7.28
C SER A 73 8.52 3.81 -6.27
N LEU A 74 9.49 4.69 -6.56
CA LEU A 74 9.92 5.76 -5.65
C LEU A 74 8.78 6.71 -5.22
N PRO A 75 7.87 7.18 -6.11
CA PRO A 75 6.78 8.05 -5.69
C PRO A 75 5.86 7.40 -4.66
N GLU A 76 5.57 6.12 -4.80
CA GLU A 76 4.75 5.38 -3.83
C GLU A 76 5.47 5.22 -2.50
N GLN A 77 6.75 4.89 -2.52
CA GLN A 77 7.57 4.81 -1.30
C GLN A 77 7.62 6.14 -0.57
N ARG A 78 7.81 7.27 -1.29
CA ARG A 78 7.76 8.64 -0.73
C ARG A 78 6.39 8.94 -0.11
N ALA A 79 5.32 8.64 -0.81
CA ALA A 79 3.96 8.86 -0.31
C ALA A 79 3.67 8.03 0.94
N ARG A 80 4.17 6.79 1.01
CA ARG A 80 4.06 5.94 2.21
C ARG A 80 4.80 6.55 3.40
N LEU A 81 6.03 7.01 3.19
CA LEU A 81 6.85 7.64 4.23
C LEU A 81 6.18 8.91 4.78
N LEU A 82 5.66 9.76 3.90
CA LEU A 82 4.93 10.98 4.28
C LEU A 82 3.68 10.67 5.10
N ARG A 83 2.90 9.65 4.73
CA ARG A 83 1.74 9.22 5.51
C ARG A 83 2.11 8.72 6.90
N GLN A 84 3.21 7.96 7.02
CA GLN A 84 3.72 7.49 8.32
C GLN A 84 4.11 8.67 9.21
N MET A 85 4.80 9.64 8.64
CA MET A 85 5.21 10.85 9.37
C MET A 85 4.01 11.66 9.84
N GLU A 86 3.00 11.83 8.99
CA GLU A 86 1.77 12.53 9.35
C GLU A 86 1.04 11.85 10.51
N ALA A 87 0.97 10.52 10.51
CA ALA A 87 0.38 9.76 11.62
C ALA A 87 1.15 9.97 12.95
N ILE A 88 2.49 10.10 12.90
CA ILE A 88 3.31 10.38 14.09
C ILE A 88 3.06 11.82 14.57
N LYS A 89 3.01 12.80 13.67
CA LYS A 89 2.70 14.20 13.99
C LYS A 89 1.32 14.34 14.64
N GLN A 90 0.32 13.67 14.10
CA GLN A 90 -1.03 13.68 14.65
C GLN A 90 -1.10 13.14 16.08
N LYS A 91 -0.33 12.08 16.39
CA LYS A 91 -0.23 11.59 17.77
C LYS A 91 0.38 12.62 18.74
N ALA A 92 1.37 13.39 18.30
CA ALA A 92 1.96 14.44 19.10
C ALA A 92 1.00 15.64 19.26
N VAL A 93 0.22 15.98 18.23
CA VAL A 93 -0.82 17.02 18.33
C VAL A 93 -1.95 16.59 19.26
N ALA A 94 -2.41 15.34 19.17
CA ALA A 94 -3.44 14.81 20.06
C ALA A 94 -2.99 14.85 21.54
N ALA A 95 -1.73 14.49 21.83
CA ALA A 95 -1.20 14.58 23.19
C ALA A 95 -1.13 16.03 23.71
N LYS A 96 -0.80 17.00 22.85
CA LYS A 96 -0.88 18.43 23.22
C LYS A 96 -2.30 18.87 23.56
N GLN A 97 -3.28 18.41 22.77
CA GLN A 97 -4.69 18.73 23.00
C GLN A 97 -5.21 18.09 24.29
N GLU A 98 -4.76 16.87 24.60
CA GLU A 98 -5.10 16.19 25.86
C GLU A 98 -4.58 16.97 27.07
N VAL A 99 -3.32 17.38 27.07
CA VAL A 99 -2.74 18.21 28.13
C VAL A 99 -3.52 19.52 28.29
N ALA A 100 -3.79 20.22 27.19
CA ALA A 100 -4.57 21.46 27.23
C ALA A 100 -6.01 21.26 27.76
N GLY A 101 -6.62 20.10 27.46
CA GLY A 101 -7.93 19.72 27.97
C GLY A 101 -7.90 19.50 29.49
N ILE A 102 -6.90 18.79 30.03
CA ILE A 102 -6.74 18.56 31.44
C ILE A 102 -6.48 19.90 32.19
N GLU A 103 -5.59 20.74 31.65
CA GLU A 103 -5.31 22.07 32.22
C GLU A 103 -6.55 22.97 32.25
N LYS A 104 -7.42 22.86 31.25
CA LYS A 104 -8.71 23.55 31.26
C LYS A 104 -9.61 23.03 32.36
N ASN A 105 -9.72 21.69 32.52
CA ASN A 105 -10.55 21.07 33.55
C ASN A 105 -10.09 21.47 34.96
N ILE A 106 -8.79 21.55 35.21
CA ILE A 106 -8.24 22.03 36.50
C ILE A 106 -8.70 23.47 36.75
N ARG A 107 -8.56 24.38 35.77
CA ARG A 107 -9.03 25.77 35.94
C ARG A 107 -10.53 25.86 36.21
N ASP A 108 -11.33 24.98 35.55
CA ASP A 108 -12.79 24.95 35.74
C ASP A 108 -13.12 24.47 37.18
N VAL A 109 -12.39 23.53 37.75
CA VAL A 109 -12.53 23.07 39.16
C VAL A 109 -12.07 24.13 40.12
N GLU A 110 -10.92 24.77 39.91
CA GLU A 110 -10.43 25.90 40.76
C GLU A 110 -11.48 27.04 40.82
N ALA A 111 -12.07 27.40 39.65
CA ALA A 111 -13.12 28.43 39.62
C ALA A 111 -14.40 28.01 40.37
N ALA A 112 -14.74 26.70 40.31
CA ALA A 112 -15.88 26.17 41.05
C ALA A 112 -15.64 26.21 42.58
N VAL A 113 -14.42 25.86 43.03
CA VAL A 113 -14.01 25.95 44.43
C VAL A 113 -14.08 27.39 44.92
N GLU A 114 -13.54 28.35 44.17
CA GLU A 114 -13.58 29.77 44.53
C GLU A 114 -15.02 30.28 44.65
N THR A 115 -15.90 29.91 43.71
CA THR A 115 -17.32 30.25 43.78
C THR A 115 -18.00 29.72 45.03
N LYS A 116 -17.67 28.46 45.45
CA LYS A 116 -18.21 27.86 46.68
C LYS A 116 -17.64 28.50 47.95
N ARG A 117 -16.36 28.86 47.95
CA ARG A 117 -15.74 29.62 49.06
C ARG A 117 -16.40 30.99 49.23
N ALA A 118 -16.67 31.70 48.13
CA ALA A 118 -17.40 32.97 48.17
C ALA A 118 -18.84 32.80 48.70
N TYR A 119 -19.52 31.69 48.35
CA TYR A 119 -20.83 31.35 48.88
C TYR A 119 -20.80 31.09 50.39
N ILE A 120 -19.82 30.32 50.91
CA ILE A 120 -19.60 30.12 52.35
C ILE A 120 -19.43 31.47 53.06
N GLY A 121 -18.64 32.39 52.51
CA GLY A 121 -18.47 33.73 53.06
C GLY A 121 -19.80 34.48 53.19
N LYS A 122 -20.68 34.41 52.21
CA LYS A 122 -22.03 34.98 52.27
C LYS A 122 -22.89 34.32 53.35
N MET A 123 -22.87 32.98 53.43
CA MET A 123 -23.64 32.24 54.44
C MET A 123 -23.15 32.53 55.85
N LYS A 124 -21.83 32.61 56.11
CA LYS A 124 -21.26 33.01 57.42
C LYS A 124 -21.63 34.43 57.79
N THR A 125 -21.71 35.36 56.83
CA THR A 125 -22.19 36.73 57.07
C THR A 125 -23.67 36.75 57.43
N LEU A 126 -24.50 35.98 56.73
CA LEU A 126 -25.94 35.85 57.06
C LEU A 126 -26.14 35.22 58.42
N GLN A 127 -25.39 34.17 58.74
CA GLN A 127 -25.41 33.49 60.05
C GLN A 127 -25.13 34.47 61.24
N SER A 128 -24.14 35.38 61.04
CA SER A 128 -23.80 36.36 62.10
C SER A 128 -24.84 37.46 62.28
N ASN A 129 -25.66 37.72 61.23
CA ASN A 129 -26.67 38.81 61.27
C ASN A 129 -28.09 38.34 61.59
N THR A 130 -28.33 37.02 61.60
CA THR A 130 -29.69 36.49 61.86
C THR A 130 -29.95 36.36 63.35
N ARG A 131 -31.20 36.61 63.77
CA ARG A 131 -31.66 36.42 65.18
C ARG A 131 -32.60 35.23 65.32
N LYS A 132 -32.98 34.55 64.25
CA LYS A 132 -33.88 33.41 64.25
C LYS A 132 -33.06 32.12 64.29
N ASN A 133 -33.39 31.25 65.21
CA ASN A 133 -32.65 29.98 65.37
C ASN A 133 -32.70 29.07 64.13
N ASP A 134 -33.87 29.02 63.53
CA ASP A 134 -34.05 28.14 62.30
C ASP A 134 -33.18 28.60 61.11
N GLU A 135 -33.10 29.95 60.89
CA GLU A 135 -32.23 30.51 59.88
C GLU A 135 -30.75 30.29 60.17
N TYR A 136 -30.37 30.38 61.44
CA TYR A 136 -29.01 30.11 61.95
C TYR A 136 -28.60 28.64 61.68
N GLN A 137 -29.48 27.68 62.00
CA GLN A 137 -29.25 26.26 61.78
C GLN A 137 -29.16 25.92 60.31
N MET A 138 -30.00 26.54 59.50
CA MET A 138 -29.96 26.38 58.04
C MET A 138 -28.62 26.87 57.46
N CYS A 139 -28.09 27.99 57.91
CA CYS A 139 -26.77 28.50 57.49
C CYS A 139 -25.65 27.51 57.84
N ILE A 140 -25.69 26.89 59.03
CA ILE A 140 -24.69 25.86 59.41
C ILE A 140 -24.73 24.69 58.44
N GLN A 141 -25.92 24.13 58.22
CA GLN A 141 -26.08 22.95 57.33
C GLN A 141 -25.62 23.27 55.90
N GLU A 142 -25.93 24.44 55.36
CA GLU A 142 -25.47 24.84 54.04
C GLU A 142 -23.96 25.10 53.97
N VAL A 143 -23.33 25.60 55.01
CA VAL A 143 -21.87 25.73 55.11
C VAL A 143 -21.23 24.36 55.15
N GLU A 144 -21.66 23.43 56.03
CA GLU A 144 -21.11 22.07 56.10
C GLU A 144 -21.25 21.32 54.79
N LYS A 145 -22.43 21.40 54.15
CA LYS A 145 -22.67 20.77 52.85
C LYS A 145 -21.78 21.36 51.73
N THR A 146 -21.54 22.66 51.77
CA THR A 146 -20.71 23.34 50.79
C THR A 146 -19.21 23.04 51.01
N GLU A 147 -18.78 22.95 52.27
CA GLU A 147 -17.41 22.53 52.65
C GLU A 147 -17.15 21.08 52.16
N ALA A 148 -18.05 20.14 52.44
CA ALA A 148 -17.94 18.78 51.89
C ALA A 148 -17.89 18.71 50.34
N ALA A 149 -18.60 19.63 49.66
CA ALA A 149 -18.53 19.72 48.20
C ALA A 149 -17.22 20.35 47.71
N ILE A 150 -16.56 21.20 48.49
CA ILE A 150 -15.22 21.71 48.20
C ILE A 150 -14.20 20.60 48.36
N ASP A 151 -14.24 19.81 49.43
CA ASP A 151 -13.32 18.69 49.66
C ASP A 151 -13.37 17.65 48.49
N ALA A 152 -14.58 17.40 47.98
CA ALA A 152 -14.76 16.53 46.81
C ALA A 152 -14.14 17.13 45.51
N LEU A 153 -14.27 18.45 45.32
CA LEU A 153 -13.66 19.14 44.19
C LEU A 153 -12.12 19.18 44.30
N GLU A 154 -11.58 19.46 45.45
CA GLU A 154 -10.14 19.46 45.72
C GLU A 154 -9.53 18.05 45.54
N THR A 155 -10.26 17.00 45.93
CA THR A 155 -9.86 15.62 45.63
C THR A 155 -9.82 15.37 44.13
N SER A 156 -10.83 15.82 43.38
CA SER A 156 -10.85 15.71 41.92
C SER A 156 -9.75 16.52 41.24
N GLU A 157 -9.40 17.68 41.79
CA GLU A 157 -8.28 18.51 41.33
C GLU A 157 -6.94 17.76 41.46
N LEU A 158 -6.68 17.11 42.59
CA LEU A 158 -5.48 16.31 42.81
C LEU A 158 -5.39 15.16 41.79
N GLU A 159 -6.48 14.44 41.54
CA GLU A 159 -6.54 13.39 40.49
C GLU A 159 -6.23 13.95 39.11
N LEU A 160 -6.75 15.13 38.76
CA LEU A 160 -6.46 15.80 37.51
C LEU A 160 -5.00 16.24 37.41
N MET A 161 -4.40 16.69 38.51
CA MET A 161 -2.97 17.05 38.54
C MET A 161 -2.05 15.85 38.31
N GLU A 162 -2.32 14.70 38.92
CA GLU A 162 -1.59 13.46 38.65
C GLU A 162 -1.70 13.02 37.19
N ARG A 163 -2.91 13.12 36.64
CA ARG A 163 -3.14 12.85 35.21
C ARG A 163 -2.42 13.85 34.31
N LEU A 164 -2.32 15.11 34.69
CA LEU A 164 -1.59 16.14 33.99
C LEU A 164 -0.10 15.84 33.91
N GLU A 165 0.52 15.39 35.00
CA GLU A 165 1.93 15.02 35.04
C GLU A 165 2.21 13.84 34.07
N THR A 166 1.39 12.80 34.14
CA THR A 166 1.53 11.66 33.25
C THR A 166 1.30 12.02 31.77
N ALA A 167 0.30 12.86 31.49
CA ALA A 167 0.01 13.34 30.14
C ALA A 167 1.13 14.24 29.58
N ARG A 168 1.74 15.08 30.41
CA ARG A 168 2.91 15.91 30.05
C ARG A 168 4.14 15.05 29.69
N ALA A 169 4.40 14.01 30.45
CA ALA A 169 5.50 13.07 30.16
C ALA A 169 5.27 12.34 28.84
N ASP A 170 4.07 11.84 28.62
CA ASP A 170 3.68 11.18 27.35
C ASP A 170 3.75 12.15 26.16
N MET A 171 3.25 13.38 26.33
CA MET A 171 3.35 14.43 25.31
C MET A 171 4.81 14.73 24.95
N ALA A 172 5.69 14.88 25.95
CA ALA A 172 7.12 15.12 25.73
C ALA A 172 7.76 13.99 24.91
N GLN A 173 7.44 12.73 25.25
CA GLN A 173 7.92 11.56 24.53
C GLN A 173 7.43 11.52 23.07
N LYS A 174 6.14 11.79 22.85
CA LYS A 174 5.54 11.82 21.49
C LYS A 174 6.12 12.95 20.64
N ILE A 175 6.37 14.13 21.23
CA ILE A 175 7.03 15.23 20.53
C ILE A 175 8.45 14.85 20.16
N GLN A 176 9.21 14.23 21.05
CA GLN A 176 10.58 13.81 20.76
C GLN A 176 10.60 12.77 19.63
N ARG A 177 9.72 11.76 19.70
CA ARG A 177 9.56 10.77 18.60
C ARG A 177 9.20 11.42 17.27
N ALA A 178 8.36 12.46 17.28
CA ALA A 178 8.01 13.17 16.05
C ALA A 178 9.19 13.94 15.46
N ARG A 179 10.06 14.52 16.29
CA ARG A 179 11.29 15.20 15.85
C ARG A 179 12.30 14.23 15.26
N ASP A 180 12.51 13.09 15.94
CA ASP A 180 13.45 12.08 15.49
C ASP A 180 12.99 11.42 14.19
N ALA A 181 11.70 11.06 14.09
CA ALA A 181 11.11 10.54 12.87
C ALA A 181 11.15 11.56 11.71
N GLN A 182 11.02 12.86 11.99
CA GLN A 182 11.14 13.89 10.97
C GLN A 182 12.57 13.95 10.40
N ARG A 183 13.58 13.88 11.24
CA ARG A 183 15.00 13.86 10.83
C ARG A 183 15.31 12.64 9.97
N GLU A 184 14.89 11.46 10.44
CA GLU A 184 15.07 10.20 9.70
C GLU A 184 14.36 10.21 8.34
N MET A 185 13.17 10.79 8.28
CA MET A 185 12.43 10.96 7.04
C MET A 185 13.17 11.89 6.06
N GLU A 186 13.67 13.03 6.53
CA GLU A 186 14.40 13.98 5.69
C GLU A 186 15.67 13.34 5.11
N GLU A 187 16.43 12.59 5.91
CA GLU A 187 17.60 11.83 5.46
C GLU A 187 17.22 10.74 4.45
N THR A 188 16.10 10.06 4.66
CA THR A 188 15.62 9.01 3.74
C THR A 188 15.16 9.61 2.42
N LEU A 189 14.45 10.73 2.44
CA LEU A 189 14.05 11.45 1.22
C LEU A 189 15.25 11.93 0.44
N ALA A 190 16.26 12.48 1.12
CA ALA A 190 17.51 12.90 0.48
C ALA A 190 18.29 11.73 -0.15
N ARG A 191 18.21 10.52 0.46
CA ARG A 191 18.77 9.30 -0.16
C ARG A 191 17.99 8.91 -1.40
N PHE A 192 16.64 8.93 -1.35
CA PHE A 192 15.81 8.64 -2.51
C PHE A 192 16.10 9.57 -3.68
N ASP A 193 16.30 10.86 -3.42
CA ASP A 193 16.62 11.84 -4.46
C ASP A 193 17.98 11.56 -5.12
N ARG A 194 19.01 11.27 -4.33
CA ARG A 194 20.35 10.90 -4.86
C ARG A 194 20.28 9.58 -5.66
N THR A 195 19.61 8.55 -5.12
CA THR A 195 19.46 7.27 -5.83
C THR A 195 18.71 7.47 -7.15
N ALA A 196 17.63 8.27 -7.13
CA ALA A 196 16.88 8.56 -8.35
C ALA A 196 17.70 9.30 -9.42
N GLU A 197 18.61 10.18 -9.01
CA GLU A 197 19.52 10.90 -9.93
C GLU A 197 20.55 9.94 -10.53
N THR A 198 21.25 9.16 -9.71
CA THR A 198 22.22 8.16 -10.18
C THR A 198 21.59 7.08 -11.05
N ASP A 199 20.38 6.63 -10.70
CA ASP A 199 19.64 5.62 -11.48
C ASP A 199 19.18 6.17 -12.84
N LYS A 200 18.84 7.47 -12.93
CA LYS A 200 18.51 8.12 -14.20
C LYS A 200 19.73 8.22 -15.11
N GLU A 201 20.86 8.69 -14.58
CA GLU A 201 22.12 8.77 -15.32
C GLU A 201 22.55 7.39 -15.84
N LEU A 202 22.46 6.37 -14.98
CA LEU A 202 22.75 4.99 -15.37
C LEU A 202 21.77 4.48 -16.42
N LEU A 203 20.49 4.83 -16.32
CA LEU A 203 19.48 4.45 -17.30
C LEU A 203 19.76 5.07 -18.67
N ASP A 204 20.17 6.33 -18.72
CA ASP A 204 20.53 7.03 -19.96
C ASP A 204 21.78 6.41 -20.60
N HIS A 205 22.79 6.09 -19.81
CA HIS A 205 23.98 5.37 -20.27
C HIS A 205 23.65 3.98 -20.83
N LEU A 206 22.84 3.20 -20.11
CA LEU A 206 22.42 1.88 -20.57
C LEU A 206 21.55 1.94 -21.82
N ASN A 207 20.71 2.97 -21.99
CA ASN A 207 19.93 3.15 -23.21
C ASN A 207 20.83 3.49 -24.41
N ALA A 208 21.89 4.27 -24.23
CA ALA A 208 22.88 4.54 -25.27
C ALA A 208 23.63 3.27 -25.68
N GLU A 209 24.18 2.51 -24.72
CA GLU A 209 24.84 1.22 -24.99
C GLU A 209 23.90 0.22 -25.68
N ARG A 210 22.62 0.20 -25.24
CA ARG A 210 21.59 -0.64 -25.87
C ARG A 210 21.37 -0.27 -27.34
N ALA A 211 21.36 1.03 -27.65
CA ALA A 211 21.20 1.48 -29.04
C ALA A 211 22.37 1.04 -29.94
N ASP A 212 23.61 1.13 -29.43
CA ASP A 212 24.79 0.68 -30.16
C ASP A 212 24.78 -0.84 -30.38
N LEU A 213 24.42 -1.62 -29.37
CA LEU A 213 24.26 -3.07 -29.48
C LEU A 213 23.13 -3.46 -30.45
N ALA A 214 22.00 -2.75 -30.40
CA ALA A 214 20.89 -3.01 -31.31
C ALA A 214 21.23 -2.72 -32.76
N ALA A 215 22.06 -1.72 -33.04
CA ALA A 215 22.54 -1.41 -34.40
C ALA A 215 23.45 -2.50 -34.99
N ALA A 216 24.07 -3.32 -34.14
CA ALA A 216 24.91 -4.43 -34.57
C ALA A 216 24.11 -5.72 -34.86
N VAL A 217 22.85 -5.81 -34.47
CA VAL A 217 21.98 -6.98 -34.69
C VAL A 217 21.20 -6.80 -36.01
N PRO A 218 21.05 -7.85 -36.83
CA PRO A 218 20.22 -7.79 -38.02
C PRO A 218 18.78 -7.39 -37.75
N GLU A 219 18.20 -6.53 -38.58
CA GLU A 219 16.87 -5.91 -38.38
C GLU A 219 15.75 -6.96 -38.19
N THR A 220 15.85 -8.09 -38.89
CA THR A 220 14.88 -9.20 -38.76
C THR A 220 14.89 -9.82 -37.38
N SER A 221 16.07 -10.17 -36.86
CA SER A 221 16.27 -10.77 -35.51
C SER A 221 15.95 -9.78 -34.38
N LEU A 222 16.34 -8.50 -34.56
CA LEU A 222 15.99 -7.44 -33.62
C LEU A 222 14.50 -7.18 -33.56
N GLY A 223 13.81 -7.10 -34.70
CA GLY A 223 12.36 -6.87 -34.76
C GLY A 223 11.57 -7.96 -34.06
N GLU A 224 11.98 -9.23 -34.23
CA GLU A 224 11.37 -10.36 -33.53
C GLU A 224 11.61 -10.29 -32.01
N TYR A 225 12.84 -10.01 -31.61
CA TYR A 225 13.19 -9.82 -30.19
C TYR A 225 12.38 -8.71 -29.56
N GLU A 226 12.27 -7.54 -30.17
CA GLU A 226 11.51 -6.41 -29.66
C GLU A 226 10.01 -6.70 -29.57
N ARG A 227 9.45 -7.42 -30.56
CA ARG A 227 8.05 -7.86 -30.55
C ARG A 227 7.78 -8.77 -29.34
N MET A 228 8.68 -9.72 -29.07
CA MET A 228 8.57 -10.60 -27.90
C MET A 228 8.74 -9.83 -26.61
N THR A 229 9.69 -8.92 -26.52
CA THR A 229 9.91 -8.07 -25.34
C THR A 229 8.68 -7.23 -25.00
N LYS A 230 8.01 -6.65 -26.00
CA LYS A 230 6.77 -5.87 -25.79
C LYS A 230 5.61 -6.74 -25.30
N SER A 231 5.52 -8.00 -25.76
CA SER A 231 4.38 -8.87 -25.40
C SER A 231 4.56 -9.61 -24.09
N LYS A 232 5.79 -9.95 -23.69
CA LYS A 232 6.08 -10.86 -22.57
C LYS A 232 6.97 -10.24 -21.48
N GLY A 233 7.57 -9.09 -21.77
CA GLY A 233 8.61 -8.50 -20.96
C GLY A 233 9.93 -9.27 -21.05
N VAL A 234 10.99 -8.70 -20.50
CA VAL A 234 12.31 -9.33 -20.41
C VAL A 234 12.41 -10.21 -19.16
N PRO A 235 13.16 -11.35 -19.23
CA PRO A 235 13.89 -11.90 -20.38
C PRO A 235 12.99 -12.65 -21.38
N VAL A 236 13.31 -12.60 -22.65
CA VAL A 236 12.61 -13.35 -23.74
C VAL A 236 13.43 -14.54 -24.25
N ILE A 237 14.76 -14.48 -24.11
CA ILE A 237 15.68 -15.59 -24.34
C ILE A 237 16.05 -16.14 -22.98
N VAL A 238 15.78 -17.42 -22.73
CA VAL A 238 15.90 -18.03 -21.41
C VAL A 238 16.64 -19.37 -21.50
N PRO A 239 17.45 -19.74 -20.51
CA PRO A 239 18.12 -21.01 -20.53
C PRO A 239 17.13 -22.16 -20.31
N MET A 240 17.49 -23.33 -20.82
CA MET A 240 16.91 -24.60 -20.44
C MET A 240 17.76 -25.17 -19.29
N ASP A 241 17.12 -25.68 -18.24
CA ASP A 241 17.85 -26.36 -17.16
C ASP A 241 18.21 -27.81 -17.57
N ASP A 242 19.10 -28.44 -16.80
CA ASP A 242 19.56 -29.84 -17.04
C ASP A 242 18.42 -30.85 -17.00
N LYS A 243 17.32 -30.52 -16.33
CA LYS A 243 16.13 -31.38 -16.19
C LYS A 243 15.12 -31.17 -17.32
N GLY A 244 15.39 -30.22 -18.24
CA GLY A 244 14.51 -29.90 -19.36
C GLY A 244 13.36 -28.98 -18.99
N HIS A 245 13.53 -28.04 -18.05
CA HIS A 245 12.55 -27.02 -17.77
C HIS A 245 12.94 -25.69 -18.43
N CYS A 246 11.93 -24.95 -18.84
CA CYS A 246 12.12 -23.60 -19.36
C CYS A 246 12.46 -22.61 -18.26
N GLY A 247 13.58 -21.89 -18.33
CA GLY A 247 13.98 -20.87 -17.34
C GLY A 247 13.04 -19.67 -17.20
N GLY A 248 12.03 -19.56 -18.09
CA GLY A 248 11.07 -18.46 -18.04
C GLY A 248 9.71 -18.79 -17.42
N CYS A 249 9.19 -20.01 -17.64
CA CYS A 249 7.90 -20.46 -17.11
C CYS A 249 7.98 -21.70 -16.22
N HIS A 250 9.17 -22.30 -16.10
CA HIS A 250 9.48 -23.48 -15.30
C HIS A 250 8.69 -24.74 -15.67
N MET A 251 8.06 -24.75 -16.85
CA MET A 251 7.37 -25.93 -17.35
C MET A 251 8.35 -26.85 -18.06
N VAL A 252 8.07 -28.16 -18.01
CA VAL A 252 8.85 -29.18 -18.72
C VAL A 252 8.72 -28.94 -20.22
N ILE A 253 9.84 -28.99 -20.93
CA ILE A 253 9.95 -28.85 -22.38
C ILE A 253 9.83 -30.24 -23.00
N THR A 254 9.22 -30.32 -24.19
CA THR A 254 9.12 -31.59 -24.92
C THR A 254 10.50 -32.12 -25.28
N ASP A 255 10.66 -33.46 -25.32
CA ASP A 255 11.95 -34.10 -25.63
C ASP A 255 12.46 -33.66 -27.01
N ASN A 256 11.56 -33.47 -28.00
CA ASN A 256 11.92 -32.96 -29.31
C ASN A 256 12.50 -31.54 -29.23
N ALA A 257 11.86 -30.63 -28.49
CA ALA A 257 12.38 -29.27 -28.30
C ALA A 257 13.72 -29.29 -27.53
N ARG A 258 13.83 -30.17 -26.54
CA ARG A 258 15.08 -30.36 -25.79
C ARG A 258 16.24 -30.81 -26.71
N MET A 259 16.02 -31.80 -27.55
CA MET A 259 17.05 -32.29 -28.48
C MET A 259 17.47 -31.20 -29.47
N LYS A 260 16.55 -30.37 -29.91
CA LYS A 260 16.83 -29.23 -30.81
C LYS A 260 17.67 -28.14 -30.11
N VAL A 261 17.34 -27.79 -28.88
CA VAL A 261 18.14 -26.86 -28.07
C VAL A 261 19.57 -27.39 -27.91
N LEU A 262 19.73 -28.64 -27.51
CA LEU A 262 21.05 -29.28 -27.35
C LEU A 262 21.82 -29.39 -28.69
N GLY A 263 21.12 -29.52 -29.80
CA GLY A 263 21.73 -29.57 -31.14
C GLY A 263 22.28 -28.22 -31.60
N GLY A 264 21.77 -27.09 -31.12
CA GLY A 264 22.29 -25.75 -31.35
C GLY A 264 22.21 -25.26 -32.81
N HIS A 265 21.39 -25.87 -33.64
CA HIS A 265 21.33 -25.56 -35.09
C HIS A 265 20.15 -24.67 -35.47
N GLU A 266 19.13 -24.60 -34.65
CA GLU A 266 17.90 -23.84 -34.89
C GLU A 266 17.39 -23.16 -33.64
N THR A 267 16.67 -22.03 -33.82
CA THR A 267 16.03 -21.32 -32.72
C THR A 267 14.82 -22.11 -32.24
N VAL A 268 14.78 -22.45 -30.96
CA VAL A 268 13.72 -23.24 -30.33
C VAL A 268 12.89 -22.36 -29.40
N TYR A 269 11.58 -22.51 -29.47
CA TYR A 269 10.64 -21.78 -28.61
C TYR A 269 9.98 -22.72 -27.61
N CYS A 270 9.78 -22.25 -26.41
CA CYS A 270 9.04 -23.00 -25.40
C CYS A 270 7.57 -23.15 -25.82
N ASP A 271 7.05 -24.38 -25.81
CA ASP A 271 5.67 -24.70 -26.23
C ASP A 271 4.61 -23.99 -25.34
N ASN A 272 4.95 -23.69 -24.09
CA ASN A 272 4.03 -23.09 -23.12
C ASN A 272 4.08 -21.55 -23.11
N CYS A 273 5.27 -20.95 -23.00
CA CYS A 273 5.39 -19.48 -22.86
C CYS A 273 5.93 -18.80 -24.12
N HIS A 274 6.34 -19.57 -25.13
CA HIS A 274 6.92 -19.11 -26.40
C HIS A 274 8.13 -18.17 -26.25
N ARG A 275 8.90 -18.30 -25.18
CA ARG A 275 10.23 -17.70 -25.06
C ARG A 275 11.24 -18.54 -25.83
N VAL A 276 12.29 -17.88 -26.32
CA VAL A 276 13.40 -18.57 -26.97
C VAL A 276 14.19 -19.34 -25.93
N LEU A 277 14.52 -20.58 -26.24
CA LEU A 277 15.32 -21.47 -25.41
C LEU A 277 16.75 -21.53 -25.94
N HIS A 278 17.73 -21.51 -25.04
CA HIS A 278 19.15 -21.66 -25.36
C HIS A 278 19.87 -22.53 -24.35
#